data_030736ec636176f11fe2f4efeeded467
#
_entry.id   030736ec636176f11fe2f4efeeded467
#
_cell.length_a   1.000
_cell.length_b   1.000
_cell.length_c   1.000
_cell.angle_alpha   90.00
_cell.angle_beta   90.00
_cell.angle_gamma   90.00
#
_symmetry.space_group_name_H-M   'P 1'
#
loop_
_entity.id
_entity.type
_entity.pdbx_description
1 polymer ?
#
loop_
_entity_poly.entity_id
_entity_poly.type
_entity_poly.pdbx_seq_one_letter_code
_entity_poly.pdbx_strand_id
1 'polypeptide(L)'
;LGKPLILHCVKASNELIALRKEIRATQPWVVHGFRGNANVARQLLAAGMFLSFGEHFNADALKVVPPGRLLVETDESAMKIDEIAKRVAETRGVPCEELESDVLQTIQVLLHRMLRITDMNLKKS
;
A
#
# COMPACT_ATOMS: atom_id res chain seq x y z
N LEU A 1 17.27 2.38 -6.66
CA LEU A 1 16.76 1.11 -7.15
C LEU A 1 16.65 0.12 -5.99
N GLY A 2 15.53 -0.55 -5.86
CA GLY A 2 15.27 -1.49 -4.78
C GLY A 2 14.43 -0.93 -3.66
N LYS A 3 14.25 0.36 -3.57
CA LYS A 3 13.35 0.97 -2.60
C LYS A 3 11.90 0.83 -3.07
N PRO A 4 10.93 0.73 -2.14
CA PRO A 4 9.53 0.81 -2.53
C PRO A 4 9.26 2.10 -3.28
N LEU A 5 8.53 2.01 -4.38
CA LEU A 5 8.11 3.18 -5.13
C LEU A 5 6.78 3.66 -4.58
N ILE A 6 6.74 4.91 -4.11
CA ILE A 6 5.53 5.53 -3.58
C ILE A 6 4.90 6.36 -4.67
N LEU A 7 3.63 6.07 -4.96
CA LEU A 7 2.90 6.64 -6.08
C LEU A 7 1.68 7.40 -5.62
N HIS A 8 1.42 8.54 -6.28
CA HIS A 8 0.20 9.31 -6.08
C HIS A 8 -0.67 9.12 -7.31
N CYS A 9 -1.64 8.20 -7.24
CA CYS A 9 -2.45 7.81 -8.38
C CYS A 9 -3.92 8.11 -8.11
N VAL A 10 -4.47 9.11 -8.79
CA VAL A 10 -5.87 9.49 -8.64
C VAL A 10 -6.72 9.03 -9.81
N LYS A 11 -6.23 9.18 -11.05
CA LYS A 11 -7.03 8.89 -12.26
C LYS A 11 -6.27 8.13 -13.36
N ALA A 12 -5.09 7.61 -13.05
CA ALA A 12 -4.23 6.99 -14.06
C ALA A 12 -3.89 5.54 -13.74
N SER A 13 -4.83 4.80 -13.12
CA SER A 13 -4.59 3.43 -12.68
C SER A 13 -4.23 2.49 -13.82
N ASN A 14 -4.91 2.61 -14.98
CA ASN A 14 -4.65 1.75 -16.13
C ASN A 14 -3.25 2.00 -16.68
N GLU A 15 -2.85 3.25 -16.82
CA GLU A 15 -1.53 3.64 -17.28
C GLU A 15 -0.44 3.16 -16.32
N LEU A 16 -0.70 3.25 -15.02
CA LEU A 16 0.22 2.82 -13.99
C LEU A 16 0.43 1.30 -14.04
N ILE A 17 -0.64 0.54 -14.19
CA ILE A 17 -0.58 -0.91 -14.31
C ILE A 17 0.19 -1.31 -15.58
N ALA A 18 -0.11 -0.66 -16.70
CA ALA A 18 0.57 -0.91 -17.96
C ALA A 18 2.08 -0.61 -17.85
N LEU A 19 2.43 0.52 -17.23
CA LEU A 19 3.84 0.89 -17.03
C LEU A 19 4.57 -0.16 -16.19
N ARG A 20 3.97 -0.62 -15.10
CA ARG A 20 4.58 -1.64 -14.25
C ARG A 20 4.87 -2.92 -15.00
N LYS A 21 3.94 -3.35 -15.86
CA LYS A 21 4.13 -4.53 -16.70
C LYS A 21 5.21 -4.31 -17.75
N GLU A 22 5.20 -3.14 -18.38
CA GLU A 22 6.16 -2.80 -19.44
C GLU A 22 7.59 -2.78 -18.94
N ILE A 23 7.84 -2.16 -17.79
CA ILE A 23 9.19 -2.09 -17.23
C ILE A 23 9.57 -3.32 -16.42
N ARG A 24 8.66 -4.29 -16.27
CA ARG A 24 8.88 -5.53 -15.51
C ARG A 24 9.38 -5.24 -14.10
N ALA A 25 8.71 -4.33 -13.41
CA ALA A 25 9.10 -3.87 -12.08
C ALA A 25 9.08 -5.02 -11.08
N THR A 26 10.17 -5.16 -10.30
CA THR A 26 10.28 -6.15 -9.23
C THR A 26 10.21 -5.52 -7.84
N GLN A 27 10.51 -4.23 -7.73
CA GLN A 27 10.39 -3.53 -6.46
C GLN A 27 8.92 -3.33 -6.07
N PRO A 28 8.61 -3.27 -4.78
CA PRO A 28 7.24 -3.02 -4.35
C PRO A 28 6.82 -1.60 -4.71
N TRP A 29 5.61 -1.47 -5.23
CA TRP A 29 5.00 -0.17 -5.50
C TRP A 29 3.90 0.07 -4.49
N VAL A 30 3.88 1.27 -3.88
CA VAL A 30 2.88 1.68 -2.91
C VAL A 30 2.09 2.85 -3.49
N VAL A 31 0.79 2.68 -3.63
CA VAL A 31 -0.10 3.76 -4.04
C VAL A 31 -0.52 4.53 -2.79
N HIS A 32 -0.03 5.75 -2.69
CA HIS A 32 -0.23 6.64 -1.55
C HIS A 32 -1.57 7.38 -1.68
N GLY A 33 -2.28 7.52 -0.57
CA GLY A 33 -3.53 8.28 -0.54
C GLY A 33 -4.62 7.69 -1.42
N PHE A 34 -4.74 6.37 -1.44
CA PHE A 34 -5.69 5.72 -2.34
C PHE A 34 -7.13 6.05 -1.98
N ARG A 35 -7.88 6.57 -2.96
CA ARG A 35 -9.30 6.93 -2.82
C ARG A 35 -10.18 6.29 -3.89
N GLY A 36 -9.63 5.41 -4.70
CA GLY A 36 -10.37 4.75 -5.77
C GLY A 36 -11.39 3.74 -5.27
N ASN A 37 -12.21 3.24 -6.16
CA ASN A 37 -13.24 2.25 -5.82
C ASN A 37 -12.67 0.84 -5.71
N ALA A 38 -13.54 -0.12 -5.35
CA ALA A 38 -13.14 -1.50 -5.15
C ALA A 38 -12.58 -2.15 -6.42
N ASN A 39 -13.13 -1.83 -7.59
CA ASN A 39 -12.64 -2.39 -8.86
C ASN A 39 -11.21 -1.93 -9.16
N VAL A 40 -10.93 -0.64 -8.97
CA VAL A 40 -9.59 -0.09 -9.15
C VAL A 40 -8.62 -0.71 -8.13
N ALA A 41 -9.07 -0.86 -6.88
CA ALA A 41 -8.26 -1.51 -5.85
C ALA A 41 -7.87 -2.92 -6.26
N ARG A 42 -8.82 -3.73 -6.73
CA ARG A 42 -8.55 -5.10 -7.17
C ARG A 42 -7.54 -5.15 -8.31
N GLN A 43 -7.67 -4.23 -9.27
CA GLN A 43 -6.76 -4.16 -10.42
C GLN A 43 -5.32 -3.83 -9.99
N LEU A 44 -5.17 -2.86 -9.09
CA LEU A 44 -3.86 -2.47 -8.59
C LEU A 44 -3.22 -3.59 -7.75
N LEU A 45 -4.03 -4.26 -6.91
CA LEU A 45 -3.57 -5.39 -6.12
C LEU A 45 -3.14 -6.55 -7.01
N ALA A 46 -3.91 -6.86 -8.07
CA ALA A 46 -3.57 -7.90 -9.03
C ALA A 46 -2.26 -7.59 -9.76
N ALA A 47 -1.94 -6.32 -9.95
CA ALA A 47 -0.67 -5.89 -10.55
C ALA A 47 0.50 -5.91 -9.55
N GLY A 48 0.28 -6.32 -8.31
CA GLY A 48 1.32 -6.46 -7.30
C GLY A 48 1.57 -5.23 -6.45
N MET A 49 0.65 -4.28 -6.43
CA MET A 49 0.83 -3.05 -5.67
C MET A 49 0.30 -3.14 -4.25
N PHE A 50 0.84 -2.31 -3.37
CA PHE A 50 0.35 -2.08 -2.01
C PHE A 50 -0.47 -0.80 -2.02
N LEU A 51 -1.52 -0.74 -1.20
CA LEU A 51 -2.39 0.43 -1.13
C LEU A 51 -2.33 1.05 0.26
N SER A 52 -2.11 2.37 0.30
CA SER A 52 -2.06 3.14 1.54
C SER A 52 -3.30 4.02 1.64
N PHE A 53 -4.00 3.93 2.76
CA PHE A 53 -5.29 4.58 2.97
C PHE A 53 -5.17 5.68 4.03
N GLY A 54 -5.71 6.85 3.70
CA GLY A 54 -5.78 8.00 4.60
C GLY A 54 -7.20 8.29 5.03
N GLU A 55 -7.43 9.51 5.51
CA GLU A 55 -8.70 9.97 6.07
C GLU A 55 -9.90 9.75 5.14
N HIS A 56 -9.71 9.97 3.84
CA HIS A 56 -10.80 9.95 2.84
C HIS A 56 -10.87 8.65 2.06
N PHE A 57 -10.65 7.53 2.72
CA PHE A 57 -10.67 6.24 2.05
C PHE A 57 -12.08 5.83 1.60
N ASN A 58 -12.13 5.03 0.54
CA ASN A 58 -13.36 4.40 0.08
C ASN A 58 -13.57 3.10 0.85
N ALA A 59 -14.69 2.97 1.56
CA ALA A 59 -14.95 1.83 2.42
C ALA A 59 -14.99 0.51 1.66
N ASP A 60 -15.62 0.49 0.49
CA ASP A 60 -15.72 -0.74 -0.31
C ASP A 60 -14.35 -1.17 -0.84
N ALA A 61 -13.53 -0.21 -1.26
CA ALA A 61 -12.17 -0.49 -1.70
C ALA A 61 -11.34 -1.07 -0.55
N LEU A 62 -11.45 -0.47 0.63
CA LEU A 62 -10.73 -0.92 1.81
C LEU A 62 -11.03 -2.39 2.15
N LYS A 63 -12.28 -2.80 2.01
CA LYS A 63 -12.71 -4.16 2.36
C LYS A 63 -12.13 -5.24 1.45
N VAL A 64 -11.72 -4.90 0.24
CA VAL A 64 -11.15 -5.89 -0.71
C VAL A 64 -9.65 -6.03 -0.59
N VAL A 65 -8.98 -5.22 0.23
CA VAL A 65 -7.53 -5.26 0.37
C VAL A 65 -7.12 -6.33 1.40
N PRO A 66 -6.26 -7.28 1.02
CA PRO A 66 -5.74 -8.27 1.98
C PRO A 66 -4.88 -7.60 3.05
N PRO A 67 -4.81 -8.16 4.27
CA PRO A 67 -4.02 -7.55 5.35
C PRO A 67 -2.56 -7.27 4.98
N GLY A 68 -1.93 -8.15 4.23
CA GLY A 68 -0.52 -8.01 3.84
C GLY A 68 -0.24 -6.96 2.76
N ARG A 69 -1.27 -6.28 2.27
CA ARG A 69 -1.14 -5.30 1.19
C ARG A 69 -1.66 -3.92 1.61
N LEU A 70 -2.03 -3.76 2.86
CA LEU A 70 -2.67 -2.57 3.40
C LEU A 70 -1.71 -1.73 4.21
N LEU A 71 -1.69 -0.43 3.95
CA LEU A 71 -1.00 0.57 4.75
C LEU A 71 -1.96 1.68 5.14
N VAL A 72 -1.65 2.39 6.19
CA VAL A 72 -2.44 3.51 6.71
C VAL A 72 -1.54 4.74 6.85
N GLU A 73 -2.08 5.91 6.53
CA GLU A 73 -1.30 7.15 6.52
C GLU A 73 -2.12 8.37 6.93
N THR A 74 -1.45 9.44 7.32
CA THR A 74 -2.08 10.73 7.62
C THR A 74 -1.92 11.73 6.48
N ASP A 75 -0.78 11.71 5.82
CA ASP A 75 -0.41 12.65 4.78
C ASP A 75 -0.73 14.10 5.21
N GLU A 76 -1.55 14.83 4.46
CA GLU A 76 -1.93 16.22 4.77
C GLU A 76 -3.16 16.31 5.68
N SER A 77 -3.62 15.20 6.22
CA SER A 77 -4.80 15.17 7.09
C SER A 77 -4.51 15.81 8.45
N ALA A 78 -5.48 16.55 8.97
CA ALA A 78 -5.45 17.02 10.36
C ALA A 78 -5.76 15.91 11.36
N MET A 79 -6.30 14.78 10.88
CA MET A 79 -6.64 13.64 11.72
C MET A 79 -5.36 12.87 12.11
N LYS A 80 -5.29 12.46 13.38
CA LYS A 80 -4.15 11.68 13.87
C LYS A 80 -4.18 10.26 13.31
N ILE A 81 -3.01 9.66 13.18
CA ILE A 81 -2.89 8.30 12.65
C ILE A 81 -3.73 7.29 13.46
N ASP A 82 -3.81 7.46 14.77
CA ASP A 82 -4.60 6.57 15.63
C ASP A 82 -6.09 6.61 15.27
N GLU A 83 -6.61 7.79 14.97
CA GLU A 83 -8.00 7.96 14.58
C GLU A 83 -8.29 7.34 13.22
N ILE A 84 -7.38 7.51 12.26
CA ILE A 84 -7.51 6.91 10.94
C ILE A 84 -7.46 5.38 11.06
N ALA A 85 -6.50 4.86 11.82
CA ALA A 85 -6.38 3.42 12.05
C ALA A 85 -7.64 2.84 12.69
N LYS A 86 -8.22 3.56 13.65
CA LYS A 86 -9.48 3.15 14.29
C LYS A 86 -10.62 3.05 13.28
N ARG A 87 -10.77 4.05 12.41
CA ARG A 87 -11.80 4.07 11.37
C ARG A 87 -11.60 2.93 10.36
N VAL A 88 -10.36 2.69 9.98
CA VAL A 88 -10.01 1.59 9.08
C VAL A 88 -10.34 0.25 9.72
N ALA A 89 -9.97 0.04 10.97
CA ALA A 89 -10.27 -1.19 11.70
C ALA A 89 -11.78 -1.43 11.81
N GLU A 90 -12.54 -0.40 12.17
CA GLU A 90 -14.00 -0.48 12.24
C GLU A 90 -14.61 -0.86 10.89
N THR A 91 -14.15 -0.26 9.80
CA THR A 91 -14.63 -0.54 8.46
C THR A 91 -14.34 -1.99 8.05
N ARG A 92 -13.16 -2.50 8.40
CA ARG A 92 -12.78 -3.89 8.11
C ARG A 92 -13.43 -4.89 9.07
N GLY A 93 -14.02 -4.43 10.18
CA GLY A 93 -14.61 -5.30 11.16
C GLY A 93 -13.61 -6.09 11.99
N VAL A 94 -12.41 -5.52 12.22
CA VAL A 94 -11.35 -6.16 13.00
C VAL A 94 -10.96 -5.28 14.19
N PRO A 95 -10.39 -5.87 15.27
CA PRO A 95 -9.86 -5.06 16.37
C PRO A 95 -8.72 -4.16 15.91
N CYS A 96 -8.59 -2.99 16.51
CA CYS A 96 -7.54 -2.03 16.16
C CYS A 96 -6.14 -2.62 16.30
N GLU A 97 -5.92 -3.43 17.32
CA GLU A 97 -4.64 -4.12 17.56
C GLU A 97 -4.26 -5.07 16.43
N GLU A 98 -5.26 -5.78 15.88
CA GLU A 98 -5.04 -6.67 14.74
C GLU A 98 -4.65 -5.88 13.51
N LEU A 99 -5.34 -4.76 13.24
CA LEU A 99 -4.99 -3.88 12.14
C LEU A 99 -3.56 -3.36 12.28
N GLU A 100 -3.20 -2.87 13.45
CA GLU A 100 -1.86 -2.34 13.72
C GLU A 100 -0.79 -3.40 13.50
N SER A 101 -1.04 -4.63 13.96
CA SER A 101 -0.13 -5.75 13.75
C SER A 101 0.04 -6.06 12.27
N ASP A 102 -1.06 -6.10 11.52
CA ASP A 102 -1.03 -6.39 10.09
C ASP A 102 -0.26 -5.31 9.33
N VAL A 103 -0.48 -4.04 9.64
CA VAL A 103 0.22 -2.92 9.01
C VAL A 103 1.72 -2.98 9.34
N LEU A 104 2.06 -3.26 10.59
CA LEU A 104 3.46 -3.38 11.00
C LEU A 104 4.17 -4.51 10.25
N GLN A 105 3.53 -5.67 10.12
CA GLN A 105 4.08 -6.77 9.34
C GLN A 105 4.29 -6.39 7.88
N THR A 106 3.35 -5.66 7.29
CA THR A 106 3.48 -5.19 5.91
C THR A 106 4.68 -4.26 5.76
N ILE A 107 4.87 -3.34 6.70
CA ILE A 107 6.03 -2.46 6.71
C ILE A 107 7.33 -3.27 6.81
N GLN A 108 7.37 -4.27 7.69
CA GLN A 108 8.53 -5.13 7.85
C GLN A 108 8.86 -5.90 6.57
N VAL A 109 7.85 -6.42 5.87
CA VAL A 109 8.05 -7.10 4.59
C VAL A 109 8.63 -6.15 3.55
N LEU A 110 8.10 -4.93 3.46
CA LEU A 110 8.61 -3.92 2.52
C LEU A 110 10.07 -3.57 2.81
N LEU A 111 10.40 -3.35 4.07
CA LEU A 111 11.76 -3.04 4.49
C LEU A 111 12.71 -4.21 4.21
N HIS A 112 12.27 -5.44 4.49
CA HIS A 112 13.07 -6.63 4.25
C HIS A 112 13.39 -6.80 2.76
N ARG A 113 12.41 -6.60 1.88
CA ARG A 113 12.61 -6.67 0.43
C ARG A 113 13.62 -5.61 -0.03
N MET A 114 13.53 -4.42 0.52
CA MET A 114 14.46 -3.34 0.21
C MET A 114 15.90 -3.69 0.63
N LEU A 115 16.06 -4.25 1.84
CA LEU A 115 17.38 -4.65 2.35
C LEU A 115 17.98 -5.79 1.53
N ARG A 116 17.18 -6.78 1.13
CA ARG A 116 17.65 -7.89 0.31
C ARG A 116 18.20 -7.40 -1.03
N ILE A 117 17.52 -6.47 -1.66
CA ILE A 117 17.98 -5.90 -2.93
C ILE A 117 19.30 -5.13 -2.72
N THR A 118 19.42 -4.41 -1.63
CA THR A 118 20.66 -3.70 -1.27
C THR A 118 21.82 -4.68 -1.08
N ASP A 119 21.60 -5.77 -0.35
CA ASP A 119 22.60 -6.81 -0.14
C ASP A 119 23.06 -7.44 -1.46
N MET A 120 22.11 -7.75 -2.33
CA MET A 120 22.44 -8.30 -3.65
C MET A 120 23.29 -7.35 -4.47
N ASN A 121 22.99 -6.05 -4.42
CA ASN A 121 23.77 -5.03 -5.12
C ASN A 121 25.18 -4.91 -4.57
N LEU A 122 25.34 -4.97 -3.25
CA LEU A 122 26.65 -4.94 -2.59
C LEU A 122 27.51 -6.15 -2.98
N LYS A 123 26.91 -7.33 -3.09
CA LYS A 123 27.63 -8.53 -3.49
C LYS A 123 28.10 -8.51 -4.95
N LYS A 124 27.45 -7.72 -5.79
CA LYS A 124 27.82 -7.58 -7.18
C LYS A 124 28.91 -6.55 -7.43
N SER A 125 29.12 -5.68 -6.47
CA SER A 125 30.13 -4.66 -6.58
C SER A 125 31.47 -5.14 -6.01
#